data_afe018877220cea470a4de5837cfd368
#
_entry.id   afe018877220cea470a4de5837cfd368
#
_cell.length_a   1.000
_cell.length_b   1.000
_cell.length_c   1.000
_cell.angle_alpha   90.00
_cell.angle_beta   90.00
_cell.angle_gamma   90.00
#
_symmetry.space_group_name_H-M   'P 1'
#
loop_
_entity.id
_entity.type
_entity.pdbx_description
1 polymer ?
#
loop_
_entity_poly.entity_id
_entity_poly.type
_entity_poly.pdbx_seq_one_letter_code
_entity_poly.pdbx_strand_id
1 'polypeptide(L)'
;MSRIGKKLVVIPKEVKIEVKDGVVFVEGPKGKLNRKLSDRISVEIKDGQLFVKRVSDTKIDKSMHGLFRALIINMINGVTEGFVKELEIIGVGFKAAVVGDKLNMALGFSHPVNFNIPAGVKIETPKPTQLVIKSTDKELIGKVAAEIRAFYPPEPYKGKGIRYLGEHVKKKIGKAQATGK
;
A
#
# COMPACT_ATOMS: atom_id res chain seq x y z
N MET A 1 21.54 2.18 -18.49
CA MET A 1 21.29 3.33 -17.55
C MET A 1 19.87 3.26 -17.03
N SER A 2 19.63 3.55 -15.74
CA SER A 2 18.25 3.58 -15.19
C SER A 2 17.50 4.82 -15.71
N ARG A 3 16.59 4.62 -16.64
CA ARG A 3 15.73 5.71 -17.15
C ARG A 3 14.84 6.31 -16.05
N ILE A 4 14.41 5.47 -15.11
CA ILE A 4 13.53 5.88 -14.00
C ILE A 4 14.30 6.75 -12.98
N GLY A 5 15.51 6.35 -12.58
CA GLY A 5 16.29 7.08 -11.58
C GLY A 5 16.69 8.50 -12.00
N LYS A 6 16.88 8.73 -13.29
CA LYS A 6 17.28 10.04 -13.84
C LYS A 6 16.14 11.06 -13.97
N LYS A 7 14.88 10.62 -13.90
CA LYS A 7 13.75 11.57 -14.01
C LYS A 7 13.72 12.45 -12.77
N LEU A 8 13.55 13.75 -12.98
CA LEU A 8 13.34 14.73 -11.94
C LEU A 8 12.13 14.39 -11.08
N VAL A 9 12.20 14.74 -9.81
CA VAL A 9 11.05 14.70 -8.90
C VAL A 9 10.66 16.12 -8.58
N VAL A 10 9.51 16.56 -9.06
CA VAL A 10 8.97 17.89 -8.76
C VAL A 10 8.41 17.88 -7.35
N ILE A 11 8.79 18.84 -6.53
CA ILE A 11 8.28 19.00 -5.17
C ILE A 11 7.08 19.94 -5.23
N PRO A 12 5.86 19.50 -4.84
CA PRO A 12 4.71 20.40 -4.72
C PRO A 12 4.98 21.50 -3.69
N LYS A 13 4.41 22.70 -3.89
CA LYS A 13 4.61 23.84 -2.98
C LYS A 13 4.15 23.56 -1.52
N GLU A 14 3.25 22.63 -1.34
CA GLU A 14 2.69 22.23 -0.05
C GLU A 14 3.56 21.23 0.73
N VAL A 15 4.65 20.74 0.11
CA VAL A 15 5.51 19.70 0.68
C VAL A 15 6.87 20.27 1.03
N LYS A 16 7.31 20.07 2.26
CA LYS A 16 8.68 20.35 2.72
C LYS A 16 9.48 19.07 2.73
N ILE A 17 10.68 19.12 2.16
CA ILE A 17 11.60 17.98 2.15
C ILE A 17 12.92 18.43 2.74
N GLU A 18 13.38 17.70 3.77
CA GLU A 18 14.68 17.90 4.39
C GLU A 18 15.48 16.60 4.33
N VAL A 19 16.78 16.72 4.15
CA VAL A 19 17.71 15.59 4.20
C VAL A 19 18.70 15.85 5.31
N LYS A 20 18.68 15.03 6.38
CA LYS A 20 19.57 15.13 7.53
C LYS A 20 20.09 13.73 7.87
N ASP A 21 21.38 13.61 8.08
CA ASP A 21 22.04 12.36 8.52
C ASP A 21 21.68 11.12 7.71
N GLY A 22 21.56 11.29 6.38
CA GLY A 22 21.18 10.19 5.48
C GLY A 22 19.70 9.75 5.61
N VAL A 23 18.85 10.56 6.25
CA VAL A 23 17.39 10.35 6.34
C VAL A 23 16.70 11.46 5.57
N VAL A 24 15.77 11.06 4.70
CA VAL A 24 14.85 11.99 4.02
C VAL A 24 13.60 12.14 4.87
N PHE A 25 13.28 13.38 5.23
CA PHE A 25 12.06 13.76 5.91
C PHE A 25 11.16 14.46 4.89
N VAL A 26 9.92 14.03 4.80
CA VAL A 26 8.91 14.62 3.92
C VAL A 26 7.72 15.01 4.77
N GLU A 27 7.39 16.28 4.77
CA GLU A 27 6.27 16.86 5.51
C GLU A 27 5.27 17.48 4.55
N GLY A 28 3.98 17.18 4.71
CA GLY A 28 2.90 17.70 3.89
C GLY A 28 1.59 17.81 4.66
N PRO A 29 0.49 18.19 3.98
CA PRO A 29 -0.80 18.48 4.63
C PRO A 29 -1.41 17.26 5.34
N LYS A 30 -1.11 16.03 4.90
CA LYS A 30 -1.67 14.81 5.51
C LYS A 30 -0.76 14.13 6.53
N GLY A 31 0.47 14.63 6.72
CA GLY A 31 1.36 14.08 7.74
C GLY A 31 2.83 14.20 7.39
N LYS A 32 3.64 13.47 8.16
CA LYS A 32 5.09 13.44 8.03
C LYS A 32 5.54 12.01 7.83
N LEU A 33 6.46 11.81 6.89
CA LEU A 33 7.10 10.53 6.64
C LEU A 33 8.61 10.71 6.67
N ASN A 34 9.33 9.69 7.11
CA ASN A 34 10.78 9.66 7.04
C ASN A 34 11.27 8.34 6.46
N ARG A 35 12.46 8.40 5.83
CA ARG A 35 13.09 7.22 5.25
C ARG A 35 14.60 7.33 5.30
N LYS A 36 15.25 6.31 5.85
CA LYS A 36 16.72 6.21 5.81
C LYS A 36 17.18 5.86 4.39
N LEU A 37 18.09 6.63 3.87
CA LEU A 37 18.78 6.35 2.60
C LEU A 37 19.83 5.28 2.80
N SER A 38 20.17 4.58 1.72
CA SER A 38 21.37 3.75 1.68
C SER A 38 22.59 4.65 1.47
N ASP A 39 23.73 4.29 2.04
CA ASP A 39 25.02 4.99 1.89
C ASP A 39 25.47 5.11 0.41
N ARG A 40 24.82 4.33 -0.47
CA ARG A 40 25.07 4.31 -1.92
C ARG A 40 24.29 5.36 -2.70
N ILE A 41 23.39 6.09 -2.01
CA ILE A 41 22.46 7.04 -2.63
C ILE A 41 22.54 8.36 -1.89
N SER A 42 22.68 9.44 -2.66
CA SER A 42 22.55 10.80 -2.17
C SER A 42 21.37 11.52 -2.83
N VAL A 43 20.83 12.48 -2.12
CA VAL A 43 19.69 13.28 -2.57
C VAL A 43 20.07 14.75 -2.53
N GLU A 44 19.89 15.45 -3.63
CA GLU A 44 20.09 16.89 -3.71
C GLU A 44 18.75 17.57 -4.07
N ILE A 45 18.51 18.71 -3.43
CA ILE A 45 17.34 19.54 -3.70
C ILE A 45 17.82 20.84 -4.31
N LYS A 46 17.34 21.19 -5.52
CA LYS A 46 17.66 22.41 -6.24
C LYS A 46 16.39 22.92 -6.92
N ASP A 47 16.11 24.20 -6.78
CA ASP A 47 15.00 24.90 -7.48
C ASP A 47 13.63 24.20 -7.37
N GLY A 48 13.29 23.67 -6.20
CA GLY A 48 12.03 22.94 -6.01
C GLY A 48 11.96 21.56 -6.68
N GLN A 49 13.12 21.06 -7.12
CA GLN A 49 13.25 19.74 -7.72
C GLN A 49 14.21 18.89 -6.89
N LEU A 50 13.92 17.60 -6.81
CA LEU A 50 14.74 16.64 -6.10
C LEU A 50 15.44 15.72 -7.10
N PHE A 51 16.74 15.60 -6.93
CA PHE A 51 17.64 14.76 -7.70
C PHE A 51 18.16 13.64 -6.82
N VAL A 52 18.00 12.40 -7.26
CA VAL A 52 18.61 11.24 -6.62
C VAL A 52 19.91 10.94 -7.37
N LYS A 53 21.03 10.84 -6.64
CA LYS A 53 22.34 10.48 -7.19
C LYS A 53 22.79 9.16 -6.62
N ARG A 54 23.59 8.43 -7.37
CA ARG A 54 24.24 7.18 -6.95
C ARG A 54 25.76 7.36 -6.90
N VAL A 55 26.41 6.63 -6.02
CA VAL A 55 27.87 6.71 -5.84
C VAL A 55 28.61 6.09 -7.02
N SER A 56 28.13 4.96 -7.55
CA SER A 56 28.79 4.24 -8.66
C SER A 56 27.81 3.66 -9.68
N ASP A 57 28.36 3.10 -10.77
CA ASP A 57 27.58 2.53 -11.88
C ASP A 57 27.41 1.01 -11.78
N THR A 58 27.55 0.43 -10.58
CA THR A 58 27.32 -0.99 -10.36
C THR A 58 25.86 -1.36 -10.59
N LYS A 59 25.58 -2.63 -10.81
CA LYS A 59 24.20 -3.16 -10.96
C LYS A 59 23.35 -2.85 -9.73
N ILE A 60 23.93 -2.97 -8.55
CA ILE A 60 23.27 -2.71 -7.25
C ILE A 60 22.91 -1.22 -7.14
N ASP A 61 23.85 -0.30 -7.40
CA ASP A 61 23.60 1.14 -7.29
C ASP A 61 22.58 1.62 -8.32
N LYS A 62 22.55 1.04 -9.51
CA LYS A 62 21.50 1.29 -10.52
C LYS A 62 20.11 0.85 -10.02
N SER A 63 20.02 -0.30 -9.35
CA SER A 63 18.74 -0.78 -8.80
C SER A 63 18.27 0.10 -7.64
N MET A 64 19.18 0.45 -6.71
CA MET A 64 18.90 1.33 -5.58
C MET A 64 18.49 2.75 -6.03
N HIS A 65 19.12 3.27 -7.08
CA HIS A 65 18.79 4.58 -7.62
C HIS A 65 17.32 4.68 -8.07
N GLY A 66 16.83 3.67 -8.78
CA GLY A 66 15.42 3.61 -9.18
C GLY A 66 14.47 3.38 -8.00
N LEU A 67 14.85 2.51 -7.05
CA LEU A 67 14.08 2.23 -5.85
C LEU A 67 13.86 3.48 -5.01
N PHE A 68 14.95 4.15 -4.60
CA PHE A 68 14.84 5.32 -3.70
C PHE A 68 14.09 6.47 -4.35
N ARG A 69 14.25 6.69 -5.66
CA ARG A 69 13.43 7.66 -6.37
C ARG A 69 11.94 7.33 -6.27
N ALA A 70 11.56 6.08 -6.51
CA ALA A 70 10.17 5.65 -6.44
C ALA A 70 9.61 5.76 -5.00
N LEU A 71 10.42 5.44 -3.98
CA LEU A 71 10.03 5.58 -2.57
C LEU A 71 9.79 7.05 -2.21
N ILE A 72 10.68 7.98 -2.63
CA ILE A 72 10.52 9.42 -2.37
C ILE A 72 9.25 9.95 -3.04
N ILE A 73 8.97 9.58 -4.29
CA ILE A 73 7.72 9.96 -4.96
C ILE A 73 6.49 9.43 -4.20
N ASN A 74 6.55 8.17 -3.74
CA ASN A 74 5.46 7.61 -2.94
C ASN A 74 5.27 8.38 -1.63
N MET A 75 6.37 8.82 -0.97
CA MET A 75 6.28 9.65 0.23
C MET A 75 5.63 11.01 -0.08
N ILE A 76 6.04 11.68 -1.16
CA ILE A 76 5.44 12.97 -1.58
C ILE A 76 3.95 12.79 -1.83
N ASN A 77 3.55 11.83 -2.66
CA ASN A 77 2.14 11.56 -2.94
C ASN A 77 1.35 11.16 -1.69
N GLY A 78 1.99 10.42 -0.78
CA GLY A 78 1.37 10.01 0.47
C GLY A 78 1.06 11.17 1.41
N VAL A 79 1.95 12.15 1.53
CA VAL A 79 1.72 13.32 2.40
C VAL A 79 0.83 14.39 1.74
N THR A 80 0.65 14.36 0.42
CA THR A 80 -0.27 15.25 -0.32
C THR A 80 -1.67 14.64 -0.43
N GLU A 81 -1.82 13.61 -1.24
CA GLU A 81 -3.11 12.99 -1.57
C GLU A 81 -3.47 11.86 -0.61
N GLY A 82 -2.45 11.17 -0.07
CA GLY A 82 -2.61 9.92 0.66
C GLY A 82 -2.93 8.74 -0.25
N PHE A 83 -2.97 7.55 0.34
CA PHE A 83 -3.30 6.34 -0.38
C PHE A 83 -4.60 5.74 0.15
N VAL A 84 -5.37 5.16 -0.76
CA VAL A 84 -6.61 4.45 -0.47
C VAL A 84 -6.54 3.06 -1.09
N LYS A 85 -6.96 2.04 -0.34
CA LYS A 85 -7.15 0.68 -0.81
C LYS A 85 -8.53 0.22 -0.39
N GLU A 86 -9.27 -0.34 -1.32
CA GLU A 86 -10.62 -0.86 -1.07
C GLU A 86 -10.62 -2.38 -1.18
N LEU A 87 -11.27 -3.02 -0.22
CA LEU A 87 -11.49 -4.47 -0.19
C LEU A 87 -12.98 -4.76 -0.15
N GLU A 88 -13.38 -5.81 -0.84
CA GLU A 88 -14.73 -6.36 -0.84
C GLU A 88 -14.74 -7.70 -0.13
N ILE A 89 -15.74 -7.92 0.70
CA ILE A 89 -15.99 -9.18 1.39
C ILE A 89 -17.17 -9.85 0.73
N ILE A 90 -16.95 -11.03 0.16
CA ILE A 90 -17.98 -11.80 -0.56
C ILE A 90 -18.25 -13.08 0.20
N GLY A 91 -19.50 -13.27 0.61
CA GLY A 91 -19.95 -14.48 1.31
C GLY A 91 -21.26 -14.24 2.04
N VAL A 92 -22.11 -15.29 2.11
CA VAL A 92 -23.36 -15.22 2.86
C VAL A 92 -23.05 -15.12 4.36
N GLY A 93 -23.58 -14.09 5.02
CA GLY A 93 -23.32 -13.84 6.44
C GLY A 93 -21.98 -13.24 6.77
N PHE A 94 -21.11 -12.98 5.78
CA PHE A 94 -19.83 -12.31 6.00
C PHE A 94 -20.05 -10.83 6.27
N LYS A 95 -19.40 -10.32 7.32
CA LYS A 95 -19.48 -8.91 7.71
C LYS A 95 -18.21 -8.45 8.41
N ALA A 96 -17.93 -7.17 8.31
CA ALA A 96 -16.86 -6.51 9.03
C ALA A 96 -17.36 -5.21 9.66
N ALA A 97 -16.81 -4.86 10.82
CA ALA A 97 -17.06 -3.60 11.50
C ALA A 97 -15.81 -3.15 12.23
N VAL A 98 -15.54 -1.86 12.20
CA VAL A 98 -14.48 -1.23 13.00
C VAL A 98 -15.04 -0.86 14.37
N VAL A 99 -14.36 -1.30 15.42
CA VAL A 99 -14.69 -1.00 16.81
C VAL A 99 -13.43 -0.49 17.52
N GLY A 100 -13.34 0.82 17.72
CA GLY A 100 -12.11 1.45 18.21
C GLY A 100 -10.92 1.19 17.28
N ASP A 101 -9.84 0.65 17.82
CA ASP A 101 -8.61 0.35 17.08
C ASP A 101 -8.58 -1.09 16.51
N LYS A 102 -9.74 -1.77 16.47
CA LYS A 102 -9.83 -3.14 15.97
C LYS A 102 -10.84 -3.26 14.85
N LEU A 103 -10.48 -4.02 13.84
CA LEU A 103 -11.38 -4.47 12.79
C LEU A 103 -11.87 -5.87 13.16
N ASN A 104 -13.16 -6.00 13.44
CA ASN A 104 -13.82 -7.26 13.75
C ASN A 104 -14.48 -7.81 12.49
N MET A 105 -14.18 -9.04 12.13
CA MET A 105 -14.68 -9.68 10.92
C MET A 105 -15.35 -11.02 11.26
N ALA A 106 -16.56 -11.22 10.76
CA ALA A 106 -17.23 -12.51 10.75
C ALA A 106 -17.12 -13.11 9.34
N LEU A 107 -16.30 -14.11 9.16
CA LEU A 107 -15.92 -14.71 7.87
C LEU A 107 -16.33 -16.18 7.77
N GLY A 108 -17.32 -16.60 8.56
CA GLY A 108 -17.80 -17.99 8.57
C GLY A 108 -16.93 -18.96 9.37
N PHE A 109 -15.95 -18.46 10.12
CA PHE A 109 -15.22 -19.24 11.12
C PHE A 109 -16.05 -19.39 12.39
N SER A 110 -15.71 -20.38 13.23
CA SER A 110 -16.35 -20.61 14.54
C SER A 110 -16.13 -19.48 15.55
N HIS A 111 -15.15 -18.62 15.30
CA HIS A 111 -14.79 -17.46 16.12
C HIS A 111 -14.67 -16.20 15.26
N PRO A 112 -14.94 -15.02 15.80
CA PRO A 112 -14.70 -13.77 15.09
C PRO A 112 -13.20 -13.55 14.88
N VAL A 113 -12.83 -13.01 13.73
CA VAL A 113 -11.45 -12.62 13.43
C VAL A 113 -11.27 -11.16 13.81
N ASN A 114 -10.34 -10.91 14.72
CA ASN A 114 -10.01 -9.56 15.18
C ASN A 114 -8.63 -9.15 14.64
N PHE A 115 -8.59 -8.01 13.95
CA PHE A 115 -7.35 -7.44 13.43
C PHE A 115 -7.08 -6.10 14.13
N ASN A 116 -5.92 -5.96 14.75
CA ASN A 116 -5.50 -4.70 15.36
C ASN A 116 -5.03 -3.74 14.26
N ILE A 117 -5.61 -2.56 14.20
CA ILE A 117 -5.28 -1.54 13.20
C ILE A 117 -3.96 -0.88 13.63
N PRO A 118 -2.89 -0.96 12.82
CA PRO A 118 -1.63 -0.33 13.17
C PRO A 118 -1.72 1.19 13.11
N ALA A 119 -0.89 1.87 13.91
CA ALA A 119 -0.77 3.32 13.89
C ALA A 119 -0.45 3.84 12.48
N GLY A 120 -1.08 4.94 12.07
CA GLY A 120 -0.90 5.53 10.73
C GLY A 120 -1.81 4.94 9.64
N VAL A 121 -2.68 3.99 9.99
CA VAL A 121 -3.71 3.47 9.09
C VAL A 121 -5.09 3.78 9.65
N LYS A 122 -5.99 4.23 8.79
CA LYS A 122 -7.41 4.40 9.11
C LYS A 122 -8.22 3.43 8.27
N ILE A 123 -9.08 2.65 8.91
CA ILE A 123 -10.00 1.73 8.23
C ILE A 123 -11.42 2.22 8.45
N GLU A 124 -12.17 2.31 7.38
CA GLU A 124 -13.59 2.68 7.39
C GLU A 124 -14.41 1.53 6.79
N THR A 125 -15.58 1.28 7.36
CA THR A 125 -16.54 0.27 6.88
C THR A 125 -17.82 0.95 6.43
N PRO A 126 -17.87 1.55 5.22
CA PRO A 126 -19.09 2.23 4.75
C PRO A 126 -20.25 1.24 4.58
N LYS A 127 -19.94 -0.01 4.28
CA LYS A 127 -20.88 -1.14 4.27
C LYS A 127 -20.25 -2.33 5.00
N PRO A 128 -21.05 -3.23 5.61
CA PRO A 128 -20.51 -4.40 6.30
C PRO A 128 -19.65 -5.32 5.42
N THR A 129 -19.79 -5.20 4.09
CA THR A 129 -19.07 -6.00 3.09
C THR A 129 -18.00 -5.21 2.34
N GLN A 130 -17.74 -3.96 2.74
CA GLN A 130 -16.76 -3.10 2.09
C GLN A 130 -15.84 -2.46 3.12
N LEU A 131 -14.53 -2.57 2.88
CA LEU A 131 -13.49 -1.95 3.71
C LEU A 131 -12.76 -0.90 2.87
N VAL A 132 -12.59 0.28 3.42
CA VAL A 132 -11.79 1.36 2.85
C VAL A 132 -10.64 1.62 3.78
N ILE A 133 -9.42 1.34 3.33
CA ILE A 133 -8.19 1.51 4.10
C ILE A 133 -7.49 2.76 3.58
N LYS A 134 -7.11 3.66 4.48
CA LYS A 134 -6.44 4.94 4.16
C LYS A 134 -5.14 5.05 4.94
N SER A 135 -4.08 5.50 4.29
CA SER A 135 -2.80 5.79 4.94
C SER A 135 -1.98 6.79 4.11
N THR A 136 -1.04 7.45 4.76
CA THR A 136 -0.01 8.25 4.10
C THR A 136 1.13 7.38 3.58
N ASP A 137 1.39 6.22 4.20
CA ASP A 137 2.44 5.29 3.80
C ASP A 137 1.89 4.21 2.87
N LYS A 138 2.42 4.18 1.63
CA LYS A 138 2.06 3.20 0.60
C LYS A 138 2.46 1.77 0.96
N GLU A 139 3.57 1.58 1.66
CA GLU A 139 4.03 0.26 2.09
C GLU A 139 3.13 -0.29 3.18
N LEU A 140 2.84 0.55 4.18
CA LEU A 140 2.00 0.18 5.31
C LEU A 140 0.57 -0.19 4.88
N ILE A 141 -0.06 0.65 4.02
CA ILE A 141 -1.40 0.35 3.52
C ILE A 141 -1.43 -0.93 2.68
N GLY A 142 -0.38 -1.18 1.87
CA GLY A 142 -0.25 -2.40 1.08
C GLY A 142 -0.13 -3.64 1.96
N LYS A 143 0.68 -3.57 3.01
CA LYS A 143 0.87 -4.63 4.00
C LYS A 143 -0.45 -4.95 4.72
N VAL A 144 -1.10 -3.95 5.28
CA VAL A 144 -2.38 -4.10 6.00
C VAL A 144 -3.47 -4.70 5.10
N ALA A 145 -3.60 -4.20 3.87
CA ALA A 145 -4.59 -4.74 2.93
C ALA A 145 -4.31 -6.21 2.58
N ALA A 146 -3.03 -6.59 2.41
CA ALA A 146 -2.64 -7.97 2.14
C ALA A 146 -2.89 -8.88 3.36
N GLU A 147 -2.58 -8.43 4.57
CA GLU A 147 -2.85 -9.17 5.81
C GLU A 147 -4.35 -9.42 5.99
N ILE A 148 -5.20 -8.39 5.80
CA ILE A 148 -6.66 -8.54 5.89
C ILE A 148 -7.15 -9.53 4.83
N ARG A 149 -6.67 -9.43 3.58
CA ARG A 149 -7.05 -10.37 2.52
C ARG A 149 -6.59 -11.81 2.81
N ALA A 150 -5.48 -11.99 3.49
CA ALA A 150 -4.93 -13.30 3.83
C ALA A 150 -5.77 -14.08 4.85
N PHE A 151 -6.62 -13.44 5.67
CA PHE A 151 -7.52 -14.15 6.58
C PHE A 151 -8.51 -15.06 5.84
N TYR A 152 -9.02 -14.63 4.70
CA TYR A 152 -9.89 -15.44 3.87
C TYR A 152 -9.72 -15.07 2.39
N PRO A 153 -8.71 -15.64 1.71
CA PRO A 153 -8.48 -15.34 0.30
C PRO A 153 -9.64 -15.84 -0.57
N PRO A 154 -9.91 -15.21 -1.71
CA PRO A 154 -11.03 -15.57 -2.56
C PRO A 154 -10.89 -17.00 -3.11
N GLU A 155 -11.91 -17.82 -2.92
CA GLU A 155 -11.94 -19.19 -3.43
C GLU A 155 -12.21 -19.22 -4.94
N PRO A 156 -11.68 -20.23 -5.66
CA PRO A 156 -11.78 -20.29 -7.11
C PRO A 156 -13.14 -20.77 -7.66
N TYR A 157 -14.08 -21.24 -6.83
CA TYR A 157 -15.37 -21.78 -7.31
C TYR A 157 -16.49 -20.75 -7.27
N LYS A 158 -16.86 -20.29 -6.08
CA LYS A 158 -17.91 -19.29 -5.86
C LYS A 158 -17.38 -17.88 -5.70
N GLY A 159 -16.06 -17.73 -5.51
CA GLY A 159 -15.41 -16.44 -5.30
C GLY A 159 -15.64 -15.84 -3.92
N LYS A 160 -16.04 -16.67 -2.93
CA LYS A 160 -16.19 -16.23 -1.54
C LYS A 160 -14.82 -15.86 -0.96
N GLY A 161 -14.76 -14.81 -0.17
CA GLY A 161 -13.56 -14.34 0.48
C GLY A 161 -13.39 -12.84 0.41
N ILE A 162 -12.23 -12.37 0.85
CA ILE A 162 -11.83 -10.97 0.81
C ILE A 162 -10.96 -10.75 -0.43
N ARG A 163 -11.34 -9.79 -1.25
CA ARG A 163 -10.60 -9.41 -2.46
C ARG A 163 -10.44 -7.90 -2.56
N TYR A 164 -9.51 -7.45 -3.39
CA TYR A 164 -9.43 -6.04 -3.76
C TYR A 164 -10.61 -5.63 -4.62
N LEU A 165 -11.04 -4.39 -4.50
CA LEU A 165 -12.08 -3.85 -5.40
C LEU A 165 -11.61 -3.98 -6.85
N GLY A 166 -12.44 -4.63 -7.70
CA GLY A 166 -12.11 -4.88 -9.10
C GLY A 166 -11.14 -6.05 -9.34
N GLU A 167 -10.73 -6.81 -8.31
CA GLU A 167 -9.90 -8.00 -8.50
C GLU A 167 -10.67 -9.10 -9.24
N HIS A 168 -10.14 -9.52 -10.39
CA HIS A 168 -10.70 -10.63 -11.14
C HIS A 168 -10.20 -11.96 -10.58
N VAL A 169 -11.10 -12.74 -9.98
CA VAL A 169 -10.81 -14.08 -9.45
C VAL A 169 -11.10 -15.12 -10.53
N LYS A 170 -10.06 -15.85 -10.97
CA LYS A 170 -10.24 -16.96 -11.93
C LYS A 170 -11.12 -18.05 -11.32
N LYS A 171 -12.28 -18.30 -11.94
CA LYS A 171 -13.21 -19.35 -11.51
C LYS A 171 -12.86 -20.67 -12.15
N LYS A 172 -12.89 -21.76 -11.36
CA LYS A 172 -12.77 -23.14 -11.83
C LYS A 172 -14.18 -23.73 -12.00
N ILE A 173 -14.34 -24.59 -13.00
CA ILE A 173 -15.56 -25.36 -13.20
C ILE A 173 -15.63 -26.46 -12.15
N GLY A 174 -16.75 -26.59 -11.47
CA GLY A 174 -17.00 -27.69 -10.51
C GLY A 174 -17.22 -29.02 -11.23
N LYS A 175 -17.10 -30.15 -10.50
CA LYS A 175 -17.23 -31.52 -11.05
C LYS A 175 -18.55 -31.75 -11.82
N ALA A 176 -19.65 -31.18 -11.39
CA ALA A 176 -20.96 -31.34 -12.04
C ALA A 176 -21.05 -30.73 -13.46
N GLN A 177 -20.22 -29.76 -13.79
CA GLN A 177 -20.13 -29.15 -15.14
C GLN A 177 -19.09 -29.82 -16.05
N ALA A 178 -18.16 -30.59 -15.48
CA ALA A 178 -17.13 -31.31 -16.24
C ALA A 178 -17.65 -32.62 -16.87
N THR A 179 -18.76 -33.17 -16.39
CA THR A 179 -19.36 -34.41 -16.85
C THR A 179 -20.46 -34.23 -17.91
N GLY A 180 -20.75 -33.02 -18.33
CA GLY A 180 -21.77 -32.69 -19.33
C GLY A 180 -21.16 -32.42 -20.73
N LYS A 181 -20.39 -33.39 -21.27
CA LYS A 181 -20.09 -33.51 -22.71
C LYS A 181 -20.25 -34.94 -23.12
#